data_9bee8ed730e822c96998ba2adf4383cd
#
_entry.id   9bee8ed730e822c96998ba2adf4383cd
#
_cell.length_a   1.000
_cell.length_b   1.000
_cell.length_c   1.000
_cell.angle_alpha   90.00
_cell.angle_beta   90.00
_cell.angle_gamma   90.00
#
_symmetry.space_group_name_H-M   'P 1'
#
loop_
_entity.id
_entity.type
_entity.pdbx_description
1 polymer ?
#
loop_
_entity_poly.entity_id
_entity_poly.type
_entity_poly.pdbx_seq_one_letter_code
_entity_poly.pdbx_strand_id
1 'polypeptide(L)'
;MPRNPFLIASVSVALLGGGGATGFAATQPPTSAADLTTVSERSGFIKTGRYDEVIALCEAFAKRYPDAARCFDFGTTPEGRPMKALAVSRAGRLTAQAARDAHLPVMLVQGGIHAGEIDGKDAGFLLLRELLEGKAGKGVLDKQVLLFVPVFNVDGHERFAAWNRPNQRGPEEMGWRTTAQNYNLNRDYVKADAPEMQAMLQLVNEWDPLAMVDLHVTD
;
A
#
# COMPACT_ATOMS: atom_id res chain seq x y z
N MET A 1 -61.17 -20.14 48.10
CA MET A 1 -60.69 -20.43 46.76
C MET A 1 -59.19 -20.32 46.74
N PRO A 2 -58.45 -21.42 46.68
CA PRO A 2 -56.99 -21.37 46.70
C PRO A 2 -56.41 -21.22 45.29
N ARG A 3 -55.39 -20.36 45.19
CA ARG A 3 -54.60 -20.12 43.99
C ARG A 3 -53.55 -21.22 43.81
N ASN A 4 -53.49 -21.85 42.66
CA ASN A 4 -52.46 -22.76 42.23
C ASN A 4 -51.18 -21.97 41.81
N PRO A 5 -49.99 -22.34 42.27
CA PRO A 5 -48.77 -21.83 41.70
C PRO A 5 -48.31 -22.74 40.53
N PHE A 6 -48.08 -22.15 39.37
CA PHE A 6 -47.45 -22.82 38.26
C PHE A 6 -45.94 -22.99 38.53
N LEU A 7 -45.53 -24.25 38.52
CA LEU A 7 -44.10 -24.59 38.46
C LEU A 7 -43.59 -24.36 37.03
N ILE A 8 -42.59 -23.48 36.90
CA ILE A 8 -41.86 -23.34 35.63
C ILE A 8 -40.58 -24.21 35.79
N ALA A 9 -40.53 -25.29 35.01
CA ALA A 9 -39.34 -26.11 34.90
C ALA A 9 -38.41 -25.48 33.84
N SER A 10 -37.24 -25.03 34.29
CA SER A 10 -36.16 -24.55 33.41
C SER A 10 -35.40 -25.73 32.86
N VAL A 11 -35.48 -25.95 31.55
CA VAL A 11 -34.64 -26.92 30.83
C VAL A 11 -33.36 -26.19 30.37
N SER A 12 -32.23 -26.48 31.03
CA SER A 12 -30.92 -26.01 30.58
C SER A 12 -30.39 -26.93 29.50
N VAL A 13 -30.37 -26.45 28.26
CA VAL A 13 -29.67 -27.12 27.14
C VAL A 13 -28.21 -26.67 27.16
N ALA A 14 -27.31 -27.56 27.50
CA ALA A 14 -25.88 -27.37 27.35
C ALA A 14 -25.49 -27.60 25.88
N LEU A 15 -25.23 -26.51 25.14
CA LEU A 15 -24.63 -26.56 23.80
C LEU A 15 -23.12 -26.75 23.98
N LEU A 16 -22.62 -27.95 23.74
CA LEU A 16 -21.21 -28.24 23.51
C LEU A 16 -20.88 -27.76 22.07
N GLY A 17 -20.53 -26.50 21.94
CA GLY A 17 -20.02 -25.92 20.70
C GLY A 17 -18.51 -26.12 20.63
N GLY A 18 -18.05 -27.16 19.92
CA GLY A 18 -16.67 -27.28 19.46
C GLY A 18 -16.40 -26.29 18.35
N GLY A 19 -16.05 -25.05 18.68
CA GLY A 19 -15.59 -24.04 17.73
C GLY A 19 -14.11 -24.27 17.41
N GLY A 20 -13.81 -24.91 16.28
CA GLY A 20 -12.48 -24.85 15.69
C GLY A 20 -12.22 -23.42 15.24
N ALA A 21 -11.48 -22.67 16.02
CA ALA A 21 -10.94 -21.38 15.60
C ALA A 21 -9.89 -21.65 14.51
N THR A 22 -10.27 -21.48 13.25
CA THR A 22 -9.29 -21.30 12.17
C THR A 22 -8.63 -19.94 12.42
N GLY A 23 -7.48 -19.98 13.11
CA GLY A 23 -6.67 -18.81 13.33
C GLY A 23 -6.18 -18.33 11.97
N PHE A 24 -6.72 -17.20 11.51
CA PHE A 24 -6.03 -16.38 10.52
C PHE A 24 -4.69 -16.04 11.16
N ALA A 25 -3.61 -16.57 10.58
CA ALA A 25 -2.27 -16.13 10.94
C ALA A 25 -2.16 -14.66 10.56
N ALA A 26 -2.33 -13.78 11.54
CA ALA A 26 -1.99 -12.38 11.39
C ALA A 26 -0.50 -12.34 11.01
N THR A 27 -0.20 -11.86 9.81
CA THR A 27 1.17 -11.54 9.41
C THR A 27 1.68 -10.53 10.43
N GLN A 28 2.65 -10.93 11.25
CA GLN A 28 3.24 -10.04 12.24
C GLN A 28 3.83 -8.82 11.51
N PRO A 29 3.53 -7.61 11.97
CA PRO A 29 4.21 -6.42 11.47
C PRO A 29 5.72 -6.55 11.70
N PRO A 30 6.57 -5.92 10.87
CA PRO A 30 8.02 -6.00 10.99
C PRO A 30 8.45 -5.65 12.42
N THR A 31 9.04 -6.61 13.13
CA THR A 31 9.31 -6.56 14.56
C THR A 31 10.52 -5.72 14.96
N SER A 32 11.21 -5.10 13.98
CA SER A 32 12.28 -4.14 14.28
C SER A 32 12.28 -2.96 13.30
N ALA A 33 12.61 -1.77 13.80
CA ALA A 33 12.78 -0.54 13.02
C ALA A 33 13.95 -0.59 11.99
N ALA A 34 14.57 -1.74 11.82
CA ALA A 34 15.73 -1.99 10.95
C ALA A 34 15.40 -2.88 9.73
N ASP A 35 14.27 -3.58 9.72
CA ASP A 35 13.94 -4.48 8.62
C ASP A 35 13.03 -3.77 7.60
N LEU A 36 13.62 -3.34 6.48
CA LEU A 36 12.92 -2.71 5.36
C LEU A 36 12.65 -3.71 4.22
N THR A 37 12.70 -5.02 4.51
CA THR A 37 12.41 -6.06 3.52
C THR A 37 10.91 -6.30 3.38
N THR A 38 10.47 -6.58 2.16
CA THR A 38 9.06 -6.89 1.87
C THR A 38 8.72 -8.36 2.17
N VAL A 39 7.43 -8.68 2.28
CA VAL A 39 6.94 -10.08 2.28
C VAL A 39 7.39 -10.79 1.01
N SER A 40 7.43 -10.10 -0.11
CA SER A 40 7.89 -10.64 -1.39
C SER A 40 9.33 -11.15 -1.28
N GLU A 41 10.25 -10.33 -0.78
CA GLU A 41 11.64 -10.73 -0.57
C GLU A 41 11.77 -11.89 0.43
N ARG A 42 11.07 -11.83 1.57
CA ARG A 42 11.12 -12.88 2.60
C ARG A 42 10.56 -14.21 2.14
N SER A 43 9.63 -14.20 1.19
CA SER A 43 9.02 -15.41 0.62
C SER A 43 9.77 -15.97 -0.60
N GLY A 44 10.89 -15.35 -1.02
CA GLY A 44 11.56 -15.70 -2.26
C GLY A 44 10.76 -15.30 -3.50
N PHE A 45 10.04 -14.19 -3.45
CA PHE A 45 9.21 -13.64 -4.52
C PHE A 45 8.00 -14.51 -4.93
N ILE A 46 7.45 -15.28 -3.97
CA ILE A 46 6.26 -16.11 -4.19
C ILE A 46 4.99 -15.40 -3.69
N LYS A 47 5.11 -14.57 -2.64
CA LYS A 47 4.00 -13.86 -2.00
C LYS A 47 4.21 -12.35 -2.10
N THR A 48 3.12 -11.62 -1.95
CA THR A 48 3.14 -10.17 -1.77
C THR A 48 2.44 -9.80 -0.45
N GLY A 49 2.87 -8.70 0.18
CA GLY A 49 2.27 -8.23 1.42
C GLY A 49 0.94 -7.50 1.18
N ARG A 50 0.12 -7.43 2.23
CA ARG A 50 -1.12 -6.65 2.29
C ARG A 50 -0.80 -5.16 2.45
N TYR A 51 -1.81 -4.31 2.45
CA TYR A 51 -1.59 -2.85 2.53
C TYR A 51 -1.06 -2.38 3.90
N ASP A 52 -1.28 -3.14 4.96
CA ASP A 52 -0.66 -2.90 6.27
C ASP A 52 0.88 -2.95 6.21
N GLU A 53 1.46 -3.81 5.37
CA GLU A 53 2.90 -3.80 5.09
C GLU A 53 3.34 -2.48 4.44
N VAL A 54 2.56 -1.95 3.48
CA VAL A 54 2.86 -0.66 2.84
C VAL A 54 2.90 0.47 3.86
N ILE A 55 1.92 0.52 4.76
CA ILE A 55 1.87 1.50 5.85
C ILE A 55 3.11 1.34 6.74
N ALA A 56 3.39 0.11 7.19
CA ALA A 56 4.52 -0.17 8.07
C ALA A 56 5.87 0.17 7.44
N LEU A 57 6.09 -0.19 6.18
CA LEU A 57 7.33 0.14 5.45
C LEU A 57 7.46 1.64 5.22
N CYS A 58 6.40 2.33 4.83
CA CYS A 58 6.40 3.78 4.66
C CYS A 58 6.91 4.49 5.93
N GLU A 59 6.36 4.13 7.08
CA GLU A 59 6.75 4.67 8.38
C GLU A 59 8.18 4.24 8.79
N ALA A 60 8.55 2.98 8.50
CA ALA A 60 9.87 2.45 8.80
C ALA A 60 10.98 3.16 7.99
N PHE A 61 10.75 3.43 6.70
CA PHE A 61 11.66 4.21 5.87
C PHE A 61 11.86 5.63 6.42
N ALA A 62 10.78 6.34 6.75
CA ALA A 62 10.84 7.67 7.32
C ALA A 62 11.57 7.67 8.67
N LYS A 63 11.33 6.66 9.52
CA LYS A 63 12.01 6.51 10.81
C LYS A 63 13.50 6.19 10.66
N ARG A 64 13.86 5.34 9.69
CA ARG A 64 15.27 4.91 9.46
C ARG A 64 16.10 6.00 8.81
N TYR A 65 15.48 6.83 7.96
CA TYR A 65 16.13 7.89 7.18
C TYR A 65 15.41 9.23 7.35
N PRO A 66 15.35 9.82 8.57
CA PRO A 66 14.52 10.98 8.86
C PRO A 66 14.86 12.22 8.03
N ASP A 67 16.13 12.34 7.60
CA ASP A 67 16.61 13.45 6.78
C ASP A 67 16.52 13.18 5.28
N ALA A 68 16.15 11.95 4.86
CA ALA A 68 16.14 11.54 3.47
C ALA A 68 14.84 10.87 2.99
N ALA A 69 13.91 10.56 3.89
CA ALA A 69 12.62 9.96 3.56
C ALA A 69 11.50 10.54 4.41
N ARG A 70 10.38 10.87 3.80
CA ARG A 70 9.14 11.31 4.45
C ARG A 70 7.98 10.45 3.96
N CYS A 71 7.30 9.79 4.90
CA CYS A 71 6.03 9.12 4.68
C CYS A 71 4.87 10.08 4.93
N PHE A 72 3.85 10.09 4.06
CA PHE A 72 2.66 10.92 4.24
C PHE A 72 1.45 10.33 3.52
N ASP A 73 0.27 10.80 3.90
CA ASP A 73 -0.99 10.48 3.24
C ASP A 73 -1.30 11.55 2.20
N PHE A 74 -1.63 11.13 0.97
CA PHE A 74 -2.05 12.06 -0.09
C PHE A 74 -3.55 11.95 -0.39
N GLY A 75 -4.28 11.03 0.25
CA GLY A 75 -5.70 10.86 0.12
C GLY A 75 -6.25 9.78 1.05
N THR A 76 -7.55 9.55 0.93
CA THR A 76 -8.27 8.47 1.62
C THR A 76 -9.20 7.80 0.62
N THR A 77 -9.21 6.47 0.61
CA THR A 77 -10.07 5.69 -0.28
C THR A 77 -11.52 5.69 0.18
N PRO A 78 -12.49 5.28 -0.69
CA PRO A 78 -13.88 5.09 -0.31
C PRO A 78 -14.09 4.12 0.87
N GLU A 79 -13.24 3.12 1.06
CA GLU A 79 -13.29 2.20 2.21
C GLU A 79 -12.52 2.73 3.43
N GLY A 80 -12.07 4.00 3.41
CA GLY A 80 -11.48 4.69 4.56
C GLY A 80 -9.99 4.37 4.80
N ARG A 81 -9.28 3.80 3.83
CA ARG A 81 -7.84 3.52 3.95
C ARG A 81 -7.01 4.73 3.55
N PRO A 82 -5.94 5.07 4.30
CA PRO A 82 -5.02 6.14 3.90
C PRO A 82 -4.25 5.73 2.64
N MET A 83 -4.08 6.66 1.71
CA MET A 83 -3.26 6.49 0.51
C MET A 83 -1.86 7.01 0.78
N LYS A 84 -0.89 6.10 0.92
CA LYS A 84 0.49 6.44 1.32
C LYS A 84 1.38 6.83 0.15
N ALA A 85 2.23 7.83 0.38
CA ALA A 85 3.34 8.21 -0.48
C ALA A 85 4.62 8.42 0.32
N LEU A 86 5.77 8.20 -0.33
CA LEU A 86 7.09 8.51 0.19
C LEU A 86 7.75 9.57 -0.70
N ALA A 87 8.20 10.67 -0.10
CA ALA A 87 9.16 11.57 -0.73
C ALA A 87 10.56 11.20 -0.25
N VAL A 88 11.47 10.92 -1.19
CA VAL A 88 12.83 10.44 -0.89
C VAL A 88 13.86 11.31 -1.61
N SER A 89 14.79 11.91 -0.86
CA SER A 89 15.87 12.74 -1.39
C SER A 89 16.98 12.89 -0.34
N ARG A 90 18.22 12.70 -0.71
CA ARG A 90 19.37 12.97 0.17
C ARG A 90 19.68 14.47 0.31
N ALA A 91 19.10 15.31 -0.56
CA ALA A 91 19.18 16.77 -0.41
C ALA A 91 18.28 17.30 0.73
N GLY A 92 17.52 16.45 1.44
CA GLY A 92 16.64 16.81 2.54
C GLY A 92 15.41 17.64 2.11
N ARG A 93 15.07 17.67 0.82
CA ARG A 93 13.94 18.42 0.27
C ARG A 93 12.71 17.53 0.14
N LEU A 94 12.06 17.25 1.27
CA LEU A 94 11.04 16.21 1.42
C LEU A 94 9.59 16.75 1.36
N THR A 95 9.41 18.00 0.91
CA THR A 95 8.10 18.61 0.61
C THR A 95 8.11 19.22 -0.78
N ALA A 96 6.95 19.33 -1.40
CA ALA A 96 6.80 19.93 -2.72
C ALA A 96 7.36 21.35 -2.77
N GLN A 97 7.08 22.17 -1.74
CA GLN A 97 7.61 23.52 -1.66
C GLN A 97 9.14 23.54 -1.55
N ALA A 98 9.72 22.70 -0.68
CA ALA A 98 11.17 22.64 -0.50
C ALA A 98 11.90 22.14 -1.77
N ALA A 99 11.28 21.26 -2.55
CA ALA A 99 11.81 20.79 -3.84
C ALA A 99 11.81 21.95 -4.87
N ARG A 100 10.71 22.69 -4.97
CA ARG A 100 10.61 23.87 -5.85
C ARG A 100 11.62 24.95 -5.50
N ASP A 101 11.72 25.31 -4.21
CA ASP A 101 12.65 26.35 -3.75
C ASP A 101 14.11 25.99 -4.04
N ALA A 102 14.43 24.69 -4.02
CA ALA A 102 15.75 24.18 -4.33
C ALA A 102 15.95 23.85 -5.82
N HIS A 103 14.96 24.08 -6.68
CA HIS A 103 14.97 23.71 -8.11
C HIS A 103 15.33 22.24 -8.35
N LEU A 104 14.91 21.34 -7.44
CA LEU A 104 15.12 19.91 -7.59
C LEU A 104 13.99 19.31 -8.43
N PRO A 105 14.31 18.57 -9.49
CA PRO A 105 13.30 17.84 -10.24
C PRO A 105 12.68 16.74 -9.36
N VAL A 106 11.38 16.52 -9.58
CA VAL A 106 10.62 15.45 -8.93
C VAL A 106 10.34 14.36 -9.96
N MET A 107 10.65 13.11 -9.61
CA MET A 107 10.28 11.93 -10.35
C MET A 107 9.17 11.21 -9.59
N LEU A 108 7.96 11.15 -10.17
CA LEU A 108 6.87 10.35 -9.61
C LEU A 108 6.96 8.93 -10.12
N VAL A 109 6.98 7.97 -9.20
CA VAL A 109 6.89 6.53 -9.50
C VAL A 109 5.67 5.98 -8.77
N GLN A 110 4.73 5.41 -9.50
CA GLN A 110 3.57 4.76 -8.91
C GLN A 110 3.49 3.29 -9.27
N GLY A 111 2.99 2.47 -8.35
CA GLY A 111 2.63 1.08 -8.56
C GLY A 111 1.15 0.85 -8.30
N GLY A 112 0.64 -0.29 -8.73
CA GLY A 112 -0.66 -0.80 -8.36
C GLY A 112 -1.86 0.05 -8.78
N ILE A 113 -1.82 0.74 -9.93
CA ILE A 113 -3.03 1.33 -10.54
C ILE A 113 -4.03 0.22 -10.88
N HIS A 114 -3.55 -0.91 -11.37
CA HIS A 114 -4.25 -2.18 -11.38
C HIS A 114 -3.76 -2.99 -10.18
N ALA A 115 -4.58 -3.13 -9.17
CA ALA A 115 -4.12 -3.54 -7.85
C ALA A 115 -3.57 -4.97 -7.72
N GLY A 116 -3.81 -5.83 -8.71
CA GLY A 116 -3.21 -7.16 -8.78
C GLY A 116 -1.82 -7.18 -9.44
N GLU A 117 -1.35 -6.05 -9.95
CA GLU A 117 -0.02 -5.88 -10.55
C GLU A 117 0.94 -5.36 -9.48
N ILE A 118 1.43 -6.28 -8.65
CA ILE A 118 2.14 -5.96 -7.40
C ILE A 118 3.64 -5.75 -7.55
N ASP A 119 4.22 -6.04 -8.71
CA ASP A 119 5.68 -5.98 -8.90
C ASP A 119 6.21 -4.57 -8.66
N GLY A 120 5.47 -3.54 -9.12
CA GLY A 120 5.84 -2.14 -8.89
C GLY A 120 5.90 -1.75 -7.42
N LYS A 121 5.02 -2.30 -6.58
CA LYS A 121 5.04 -2.10 -5.13
C LYS A 121 6.29 -2.73 -4.51
N ASP A 122 6.49 -4.01 -4.75
CA ASP A 122 7.54 -4.78 -4.09
C ASP A 122 8.94 -4.40 -4.60
N ALA A 123 9.12 -4.26 -5.92
CA ALA A 123 10.36 -3.78 -6.52
C ALA A 123 10.66 -2.31 -6.15
N GLY A 124 9.63 -1.48 -6.00
CA GLY A 124 9.79 -0.09 -5.60
C GLY A 124 10.38 0.05 -4.19
N PHE A 125 9.88 -0.70 -3.22
CA PHE A 125 10.47 -0.71 -1.87
C PHE A 125 11.89 -1.27 -1.84
N LEU A 126 12.17 -2.34 -2.59
CA LEU A 126 13.53 -2.87 -2.75
C LEU A 126 14.47 -1.82 -3.33
N LEU A 127 14.07 -1.17 -4.43
CA LEU A 127 14.86 -0.12 -5.08
C LEU A 127 15.10 1.07 -4.12
N LEU A 128 14.09 1.53 -3.39
CA LEU A 128 14.25 2.62 -2.42
C LEU A 128 15.30 2.28 -1.35
N ARG A 129 15.26 1.05 -0.83
CA ARG A 129 16.25 0.58 0.14
C ARG A 129 17.65 0.59 -0.46
N GLU A 130 17.83 0.05 -1.66
CA GLU A 130 19.14 0.01 -2.34
C GLU A 130 19.67 1.41 -2.67
N LEU A 131 18.81 2.35 -3.09
CA LEU A 131 19.19 3.74 -3.31
C LEU A 131 19.64 4.43 -2.02
N LEU A 132 18.89 4.24 -0.92
CA LEU A 132 19.20 4.80 0.38
C LEU A 132 20.41 4.15 1.05
N GLU A 133 20.72 2.89 0.76
CA GLU A 133 21.92 2.20 1.21
C GLU A 133 23.15 2.48 0.32
N GLY A 134 22.95 3.16 -0.81
CA GLY A 134 24.02 3.45 -1.77
C GLY A 134 24.47 2.26 -2.61
N LYS A 135 23.66 1.20 -2.65
CA LYS A 135 23.90 -0.03 -3.45
C LYS A 135 23.50 0.16 -4.91
N ALA A 136 22.53 1.01 -5.17
CA ALA A 136 22.07 1.37 -6.53
C ALA A 136 22.13 2.88 -6.74
N GLY A 137 22.16 3.34 -8.00
CA GLY A 137 21.93 4.73 -8.42
C GLY A 137 22.77 5.77 -7.65
N LYS A 138 24.07 5.58 -7.52
CA LYS A 138 24.95 6.46 -6.73
C LYS A 138 24.75 7.95 -7.08
N GLY A 139 24.39 8.75 -6.09
CA GLY A 139 24.21 10.21 -6.21
C GLY A 139 22.88 10.63 -6.85
N VAL A 140 22.00 9.70 -7.24
CA VAL A 140 20.72 10.03 -7.87
C VAL A 140 19.79 10.79 -6.92
N LEU A 141 19.76 10.42 -5.64
CA LEU A 141 18.95 11.07 -4.63
C LEU A 141 19.51 12.42 -4.13
N ASP A 142 20.75 12.76 -4.52
CA ASP A 142 21.35 14.06 -4.18
C ASP A 142 20.83 15.18 -5.11
N LYS A 143 20.29 14.83 -6.28
CA LYS A 143 19.95 15.75 -7.38
C LYS A 143 18.47 15.77 -7.74
N GLN A 144 17.65 15.00 -7.07
CA GLN A 144 16.20 14.92 -7.33
C GLN A 144 15.44 14.47 -6.09
N VAL A 145 14.13 14.62 -6.16
CA VAL A 145 13.19 13.97 -5.25
C VAL A 145 12.55 12.79 -6.00
N LEU A 146 12.60 11.62 -5.40
CA LEU A 146 11.80 10.47 -5.82
C LEU A 146 10.52 10.47 -5.00
N LEU A 147 9.39 10.67 -5.66
CA LEU A 147 8.06 10.58 -5.06
C LEU A 147 7.49 9.21 -5.41
N PHE A 148 7.37 8.33 -4.44
CA PHE A 148 6.92 6.95 -4.64
C PHE A 148 5.54 6.72 -4.04
N VAL A 149 4.59 6.27 -4.87
CA VAL A 149 3.27 5.77 -4.49
C VAL A 149 3.28 4.25 -4.66
N PRO A 150 3.43 3.47 -3.58
CA PRO A 150 3.58 2.01 -3.68
C PRO A 150 2.34 1.31 -4.26
N VAL A 151 1.16 1.76 -3.84
CA VAL A 151 -0.13 1.22 -4.27
C VAL A 151 -1.09 2.38 -4.49
N PHE A 152 -1.46 2.61 -5.74
CA PHE A 152 -2.45 3.64 -6.07
C PHE A 152 -3.89 3.17 -5.80
N ASN A 153 -4.26 1.97 -6.25
CA ASN A 153 -5.57 1.37 -6.03
C ASN A 153 -5.59 0.53 -4.75
N VAL A 154 -5.66 1.19 -3.60
CA VAL A 154 -5.54 0.54 -2.28
C VAL A 154 -6.70 -0.41 -1.99
N ASP A 155 -7.95 0.00 -2.25
CA ASP A 155 -9.11 -0.84 -1.97
C ASP A 155 -9.15 -2.08 -2.88
N GLY A 156 -8.79 -1.93 -4.15
CA GLY A 156 -8.62 -3.06 -5.05
C GLY A 156 -7.48 -3.98 -4.60
N HIS A 157 -6.38 -3.43 -4.08
CA HIS A 157 -5.26 -4.20 -3.54
C HIS A 157 -5.69 -5.09 -2.37
N GLU A 158 -6.57 -4.62 -1.50
CA GLU A 158 -7.04 -5.40 -0.35
C GLU A 158 -8.06 -6.50 -0.68
N ARG A 159 -8.56 -6.55 -1.91
CA ARG A 159 -9.41 -7.64 -2.41
C ARG A 159 -8.58 -8.84 -2.89
N PHE A 160 -7.77 -9.41 -1.99
CA PHE A 160 -6.89 -10.53 -2.29
C PHE A 160 -7.66 -11.80 -2.63
N ALA A 161 -7.26 -12.45 -3.73
CA ALA A 161 -7.66 -13.81 -4.09
C ALA A 161 -6.68 -14.42 -5.09
N ALA A 162 -6.60 -15.75 -5.12
CA ALA A 162 -5.68 -16.51 -5.97
C ALA A 162 -5.97 -16.38 -7.48
N TRP A 163 -7.20 -16.03 -7.84
CA TRP A 163 -7.66 -16.03 -9.22
C TRP A 163 -7.88 -14.63 -9.81
N ASN A 164 -7.45 -13.59 -9.11
CA ASN A 164 -7.65 -12.21 -9.55
C ASN A 164 -6.89 -11.84 -10.83
N ARG A 165 -5.78 -12.55 -11.10
CA ARG A 165 -4.95 -12.37 -12.31
C ARG A 165 -4.56 -13.74 -12.89
N PRO A 166 -5.48 -14.46 -13.54
CA PRO A 166 -5.24 -15.83 -14.02
C PRO A 166 -4.19 -15.93 -15.12
N ASN A 167 -3.86 -14.84 -15.78
CA ASN A 167 -2.83 -14.70 -16.81
C ASN A 167 -1.42 -14.40 -16.26
N GLN A 168 -1.28 -14.19 -14.94
CA GLN A 168 0.01 -13.97 -14.26
C GLN A 168 0.49 -15.24 -13.55
N ARG A 169 1.82 -15.42 -13.48
CA ARG A 169 2.43 -16.59 -12.82
C ARG A 169 2.40 -16.55 -11.29
N GLY A 170 2.18 -15.41 -10.72
CA GLY A 170 2.16 -15.16 -9.28
C GLY A 170 1.91 -13.70 -9.00
N PRO A 171 1.88 -13.33 -7.73
CA PRO A 171 2.02 -14.16 -6.51
C PRO A 171 0.84 -15.13 -6.29
N GLU A 172 0.89 -15.92 -5.20
CA GLU A 172 -0.19 -16.89 -4.86
C GLU A 172 -1.56 -16.23 -4.74
N GLU A 173 -1.59 -15.05 -4.14
CA GLU A 173 -2.77 -14.19 -4.01
C GLU A 173 -2.37 -12.74 -4.29
N MET A 174 -3.26 -11.99 -4.93
CA MET A 174 -3.06 -10.59 -5.27
C MET A 174 -4.39 -9.84 -5.27
N GLY A 175 -4.33 -8.51 -5.35
CA GLY A 175 -5.49 -7.64 -5.39
C GLY A 175 -6.30 -7.75 -6.68
N TRP A 176 -7.46 -7.09 -6.68
CA TRP A 176 -8.38 -7.00 -7.81
C TRP A 176 -8.09 -5.75 -8.66
N ARG A 177 -8.33 -5.84 -9.97
CA ARG A 177 -7.98 -4.80 -10.94
C ARG A 177 -8.63 -3.43 -10.65
N THR A 178 -9.90 -3.41 -10.26
CA THR A 178 -10.69 -2.18 -10.10
C THR A 178 -10.76 -1.73 -8.64
N THR A 179 -11.19 -0.47 -8.42
CA THR A 179 -11.42 0.10 -7.08
C THR A 179 -12.60 -0.57 -6.36
N ALA A 180 -12.86 -0.16 -5.11
CA ALA A 180 -14.04 -0.56 -4.35
C ALA A 180 -15.36 -0.31 -5.11
N GLN A 181 -15.42 0.78 -5.87
CA GLN A 181 -16.57 1.19 -6.66
C GLN A 181 -16.55 0.64 -8.10
N ASN A 182 -15.62 -0.29 -8.41
CA ASN A 182 -15.40 -0.89 -9.73
C ASN A 182 -14.94 0.08 -10.82
N TYR A 183 -14.34 1.20 -10.46
CA TYR A 183 -13.65 2.06 -11.42
C TYR A 183 -12.30 1.46 -11.83
N ASN A 184 -11.96 1.62 -13.12
CA ASN A 184 -10.61 1.37 -13.62
C ASN A 184 -9.85 2.70 -13.62
N LEU A 185 -8.95 2.89 -12.64
CA LEU A 185 -8.19 4.14 -12.51
C LEU A 185 -7.38 4.48 -13.75
N ASN A 186 -6.86 3.46 -14.47
CA ASN A 186 -6.13 3.67 -15.73
C ASN A 186 -7.04 4.08 -16.92
N ARG A 187 -8.30 4.41 -16.68
CA ARG A 187 -9.26 5.00 -17.63
C ARG A 187 -9.90 6.28 -17.09
N ASP A 188 -9.40 6.76 -15.94
CA ASP A 188 -10.05 7.84 -15.21
C ASP A 188 -9.28 9.17 -15.14
N TYR A 189 -8.03 9.22 -15.65
CA TYR A 189 -7.20 10.43 -15.63
C TYR A 189 -7.85 11.68 -16.24
N VAL A 190 -8.71 11.51 -17.24
CA VAL A 190 -9.39 12.62 -17.91
C VAL A 190 -10.69 12.99 -17.19
N LYS A 191 -11.41 12.00 -16.67
CA LYS A 191 -12.73 12.22 -16.03
C LYS A 191 -12.61 12.54 -14.55
N ALA A 192 -11.66 11.89 -13.85
CA ALA A 192 -11.45 12.01 -12.42
C ALA A 192 -12.73 11.73 -11.59
N ASP A 193 -13.47 10.67 -11.96
CA ASP A 193 -14.69 10.25 -11.26
C ASP A 193 -14.37 9.59 -9.91
N ALA A 194 -13.25 8.83 -9.85
CA ALA A 194 -12.82 8.14 -8.64
C ALA A 194 -12.16 9.10 -7.65
N PRO A 195 -12.51 9.04 -6.35
CA PRO A 195 -11.85 9.83 -5.31
C PRO A 195 -10.34 9.62 -5.25
N GLU A 196 -9.88 8.40 -5.50
CA GLU A 196 -8.46 8.05 -5.57
C GLU A 196 -7.77 8.82 -6.72
N MET A 197 -8.42 8.93 -7.88
CA MET A 197 -7.89 9.68 -9.01
C MET A 197 -7.82 11.18 -8.70
N GLN A 198 -8.84 11.73 -8.04
CA GLN A 198 -8.82 13.13 -7.62
C GLN A 198 -7.65 13.41 -6.66
N ALA A 199 -7.40 12.50 -5.70
CA ALA A 199 -6.26 12.59 -4.80
C ALA A 199 -4.92 12.52 -5.55
N MET A 200 -4.79 11.62 -6.54
CA MET A 200 -3.57 11.51 -7.35
C MET A 200 -3.33 12.79 -8.18
N LEU A 201 -4.36 13.34 -8.80
CA LEU A 201 -4.24 14.58 -9.56
C LEU A 201 -3.86 15.77 -8.67
N GLN A 202 -4.36 15.82 -7.42
CA GLN A 202 -3.92 16.81 -6.44
C GLN A 202 -2.44 16.63 -6.08
N LEU A 203 -1.99 15.40 -5.85
CA LEU A 203 -0.58 15.08 -5.61
C LEU A 203 0.31 15.53 -6.77
N VAL A 204 -0.09 15.21 -8.00
CA VAL A 204 0.63 15.62 -9.23
C VAL A 204 0.69 17.14 -9.34
N ASN A 205 -0.42 17.85 -9.13
CA ASN A 205 -0.46 19.30 -9.18
C ASN A 205 0.38 19.95 -8.06
N GLU A 206 0.41 19.37 -6.88
CA GLU A 206 1.21 19.88 -5.77
C GLU A 206 2.71 19.69 -6.01
N TRP A 207 3.13 18.52 -6.48
CA TRP A 207 4.55 18.18 -6.61
C TRP A 207 5.16 18.54 -7.97
N ASP A 208 4.34 18.78 -8.99
CA ASP A 208 4.73 19.14 -10.37
C ASP A 208 5.88 18.27 -10.90
N PRO A 209 5.70 16.94 -11.00
CA PRO A 209 6.78 16.02 -11.35
C PRO A 209 7.25 16.26 -12.79
N LEU A 210 8.58 16.32 -12.99
CA LEU A 210 9.21 16.39 -14.32
C LEU A 210 8.90 15.16 -15.18
N ALA A 211 8.78 14.01 -14.54
CA ALA A 211 8.41 12.76 -15.21
C ALA A 211 7.64 11.85 -14.24
N MET A 212 6.80 10.99 -14.83
CA MET A 212 6.00 10.00 -14.12
C MET A 212 6.25 8.63 -14.73
N VAL A 213 6.44 7.63 -13.86
CA VAL A 213 6.55 6.22 -14.23
C VAL A 213 5.39 5.48 -13.59
N ASP A 214 4.59 4.81 -14.40
CA ASP A 214 3.49 3.95 -13.96
C ASP A 214 3.90 2.49 -14.16
N LEU A 215 4.11 1.78 -13.04
CA LEU A 215 4.64 0.43 -13.02
C LEU A 215 3.50 -0.58 -13.20
N HIS A 216 3.42 -1.13 -14.40
CA HIS A 216 2.49 -2.19 -14.77
C HIS A 216 3.17 -3.55 -14.86
N VAL A 217 2.33 -4.59 -14.90
CA VAL A 217 2.74 -5.95 -15.31
C VAL A 217 2.07 -6.27 -16.64
N THR A 218 2.81 -6.84 -17.57
CA THR A 218 2.26 -7.30 -18.86
C THR A 218 1.32 -8.48 -18.66
N ASP A 219 0.21 -8.45 -19.38
CA ASP A 219 -0.80 -9.52 -19.43
C ASP A 219 -0.43 -10.57 -20.49
#